data_73baf3b1b4c61a2785bbf3a34446b767
#
_entry.id   73baf3b1b4c61a2785bbf3a34446b767
#
_cell.length_a   1.000
_cell.length_b   1.000
_cell.length_c   1.000
_cell.angle_alpha   90.00
_cell.angle_beta   90.00
_cell.angle_gamma   90.00
#
_symmetry.space_group_name_H-M   'P 1'
#
loop_
_entity.id
_entity.type
_entity.pdbx_description
1 polymer ?
#
loop_
_entity_poly.entity_id
_entity_poly.type
_entity_poly.pdbx_seq_one_letter_code
_entity_poly.pdbx_strand_id
1 'polypeptide(L)'
;LTDADGPYIELMTGVYTDNQPDFTWLQPYEEKTFTQYFMPYRELGVVKNASSDLLMNLEETDGKVVLKLFATRYLPNVRISIQQADHEVWHHIITLSPEEVFEQQVPVTNMKAVKVWIYNETGRKILDWEPEPDGVKELPDPAKAALDPKDVPTIEQLYLTGLHLEQYRHATVSYTHLRAHET
;
A
#
# COMPACT_ATOMS: atom_id res chain seq x y z
N LEU A 1 -18.09 17.56 10.59
CA LEU A 1 -18.85 16.32 10.83
C LEU A 1 -18.78 16.00 12.32
N THR A 2 -19.90 15.61 12.90
CA THR A 2 -20.04 15.21 14.29
C THR A 2 -20.63 13.79 14.34
N ASP A 3 -20.54 13.11 15.48
CA ASP A 3 -21.16 11.77 15.63
C ASP A 3 -22.68 11.80 15.40
N ALA A 4 -23.29 12.97 15.50
CA ALA A 4 -24.72 13.15 15.23
C ALA A 4 -25.07 13.12 13.73
N ASP A 5 -24.09 13.30 12.83
CA ASP A 5 -24.30 13.30 11.38
C ASP A 5 -24.32 11.86 10.80
N GLY A 6 -24.08 10.86 11.61
CA GLY A 6 -24.05 9.44 11.22
C GLY A 6 -22.67 8.91 10.83
N PRO A 7 -22.59 7.63 10.41
CA PRO A 7 -21.31 7.02 10.04
C PRO A 7 -20.69 7.72 8.83
N TYR A 8 -19.40 7.98 8.90
CA TYR A 8 -18.62 8.58 7.84
C TYR A 8 -17.42 7.71 7.49
N ILE A 9 -17.18 7.51 6.22
CA ILE A 9 -16.00 6.80 5.70
C ILE A 9 -15.34 7.67 4.64
N GLU A 10 -14.07 7.93 4.81
CA GLU A 10 -13.24 8.60 3.82
C GLU A 10 -12.26 7.60 3.22
N LEU A 11 -12.36 7.40 1.89
CA LEU A 11 -11.45 6.54 1.14
C LEU A 11 -10.33 7.38 0.57
N MET A 12 -9.17 7.33 1.20
CA MET A 12 -7.98 8.05 0.76
C MET A 12 -6.89 7.08 0.33
N THR A 13 -6.22 7.45 -0.75
CA THR A 13 -4.98 6.80 -1.17
C THR A 13 -4.06 7.84 -1.80
N GLY A 14 -2.75 7.67 -1.58
CA GLY A 14 -1.72 8.56 -2.10
C GLY A 14 -0.82 7.85 -3.09
N VAL A 15 -0.19 8.62 -3.96
CA VAL A 15 0.84 8.16 -4.89
C VAL A 15 2.20 8.16 -4.23
N TYR A 16 2.38 9.09 -3.29
CA TYR A 16 3.59 9.25 -2.51
C TYR A 16 3.31 8.80 -1.09
N THR A 17 4.14 7.92 -0.58
CA THR A 17 3.98 7.29 0.73
C THR A 17 4.73 8.00 1.84
N ASP A 18 5.50 9.03 1.48
CA ASP A 18 6.27 9.79 2.45
C ASP A 18 5.35 10.60 3.35
N ASN A 19 5.71 10.69 4.61
CA ASN A 19 4.94 11.44 5.59
C ASN A 19 4.93 12.93 5.25
N GLN A 20 3.80 13.58 5.47
CA GLN A 20 3.78 15.04 5.44
C GLN A 20 4.75 15.57 6.52
N PRO A 21 5.60 16.57 6.22
CA PRO A 21 5.54 17.47 5.06
C PRO A 21 6.46 17.10 3.89
N ASP A 22 6.82 15.84 3.70
CA ASP A 22 7.68 15.45 2.60
C ASP A 22 6.94 15.58 1.26
N PHE A 23 7.65 16.09 0.26
CA PHE A 23 7.06 16.43 -1.03
C PHE A 23 7.87 15.84 -2.18
N THR A 24 7.17 15.48 -3.23
CA THR A 24 7.80 15.13 -4.49
C THR A 24 7.58 16.26 -5.48
N TRP A 25 8.68 16.77 -6.01
CA TRP A 25 8.66 17.83 -7.01
C TRP A 25 8.48 17.24 -8.41
N LEU A 26 7.67 17.93 -9.23
CA LEU A 26 7.68 17.73 -10.68
C LEU A 26 8.59 18.78 -11.29
N GLN A 27 9.60 18.34 -12.03
CA GLN A 27 10.47 19.23 -12.78
C GLN A 27 9.72 19.80 -14.00
N PRO A 28 10.17 20.94 -14.57
CA PRO A 28 9.61 21.43 -15.83
C PRO A 28 9.62 20.33 -16.90
N TYR A 29 8.47 20.12 -17.55
CA TYR A 29 8.23 19.08 -18.56
C TYR A 29 8.25 17.63 -18.04
N GLU A 30 8.33 17.42 -16.75
CA GLU A 30 8.16 16.10 -16.13
C GLU A 30 6.68 15.77 -16.01
N GLU A 31 6.31 14.54 -16.39
CA GLU A 31 4.97 13.99 -16.23
C GLU A 31 5.05 12.71 -15.41
N LYS A 32 4.14 12.55 -14.45
CA LYS A 32 3.97 11.31 -13.68
C LYS A 32 2.52 10.84 -13.83
N THR A 33 2.37 9.63 -14.36
CA THR A 33 1.07 8.99 -14.54
C THR A 33 0.95 7.80 -13.62
N PHE A 34 -0.20 7.66 -12.96
CA PHE A 34 -0.49 6.52 -12.10
C PHE A 34 -1.96 6.12 -12.20
N THR A 35 -2.25 4.88 -11.81
CA THR A 35 -3.61 4.37 -11.78
C THR A 35 -3.93 3.83 -10.39
N GLN A 36 -5.09 4.17 -9.88
CA GLN A 36 -5.62 3.68 -8.60
C GLN A 36 -6.92 2.92 -8.86
N TYR A 37 -7.12 1.84 -8.09
CA TYR A 37 -8.32 1.02 -8.18
C TYR A 37 -9.02 1.00 -6.82
N PHE A 38 -10.33 1.23 -6.83
CA PHE A 38 -11.22 1.03 -5.69
C PHE A 38 -12.09 -0.19 -5.98
N MET A 39 -11.90 -1.25 -5.23
CA MET A 39 -12.56 -2.53 -5.45
C MET A 39 -13.35 -2.93 -4.21
N PRO A 40 -14.70 -2.93 -4.26
CA PRO A 40 -15.51 -3.52 -3.21
C PRO A 40 -15.31 -5.04 -3.20
N TYR A 41 -15.25 -5.64 -2.02
CA TYR A 41 -15.19 -7.08 -1.84
C TYR A 41 -16.02 -7.52 -0.64
N ARG A 42 -16.26 -8.82 -0.49
CA ARG A 42 -17.00 -9.39 0.62
C ARG A 42 -16.33 -10.63 1.18
N GLU A 43 -16.58 -10.92 2.44
CA GLU A 43 -16.25 -12.19 3.12
C GLU A 43 -14.76 -12.59 3.08
N LEU A 44 -13.88 -11.66 2.67
CA LEU A 44 -12.47 -11.93 2.52
C LEU A 44 -11.66 -11.67 3.80
N GLY A 45 -12.12 -10.75 4.65
CA GLY A 45 -11.34 -10.25 5.78
C GLY A 45 -10.28 -9.22 5.34
N VAL A 46 -9.12 -9.24 5.97
CA VAL A 46 -8.04 -8.28 5.66
C VAL A 46 -7.27 -8.75 4.44
N VAL A 47 -7.34 -7.98 3.36
CA VAL A 47 -6.62 -8.27 2.11
C VAL A 47 -5.12 -8.21 2.32
N LYS A 48 -4.42 -9.26 1.94
CA LYS A 48 -2.95 -9.37 2.02
C LYS A 48 -2.28 -8.92 0.73
N ASN A 49 -2.89 -9.20 -0.41
CA ASN A 49 -2.44 -8.74 -1.72
C ASN A 49 -3.62 -8.68 -2.70
N ALA A 50 -3.55 -7.80 -3.69
CA ALA A 50 -4.58 -7.63 -4.69
C ALA A 50 -4.01 -7.25 -6.06
N SER A 51 -4.71 -7.68 -7.11
CA SER A 51 -4.61 -7.18 -8.48
C SER A 51 -5.96 -6.61 -8.91
N SER A 52 -6.08 -6.08 -10.11
CA SER A 52 -7.39 -5.65 -10.66
C SER A 52 -8.40 -6.78 -10.78
N ASP A 53 -7.94 -8.02 -10.85
CA ASP A 53 -8.77 -9.19 -11.15
C ASP A 53 -9.03 -10.09 -9.95
N LEU A 54 -8.17 -10.04 -8.93
CA LEU A 54 -8.18 -11.00 -7.83
C LEU A 54 -7.65 -10.36 -6.54
N LEU A 55 -8.34 -10.61 -5.43
CA LEU A 55 -7.95 -10.23 -4.08
C LEU A 55 -7.72 -11.49 -3.24
N MET A 56 -6.76 -11.44 -2.33
CA MET A 56 -6.37 -12.57 -1.49
C MET A 56 -6.26 -12.16 -0.03
N ASN A 57 -6.81 -13.01 0.83
CA ASN A 57 -6.48 -13.03 2.25
C ASN A 57 -5.88 -14.39 2.64
N LEU A 58 -5.00 -14.36 3.62
CA LEU A 58 -4.34 -15.53 4.18
C LEU A 58 -4.24 -15.36 5.69
N GLU A 59 -4.83 -16.30 6.43
CA GLU A 59 -4.86 -16.29 7.90
C GLU A 59 -4.36 -17.63 8.44
N GLU A 60 -3.70 -17.60 9.59
CA GLU A 60 -3.33 -18.79 10.31
C GLU A 60 -4.38 -19.09 11.38
N THR A 61 -4.87 -20.33 11.40
CA THR A 61 -5.82 -20.82 12.40
C THR A 61 -5.47 -22.27 12.72
N ASP A 62 -5.16 -22.59 13.97
CA ASP A 62 -4.92 -23.95 14.48
C ASP A 62 -3.92 -24.77 13.64
N GLY A 63 -2.81 -24.17 13.26
CA GLY A 63 -1.76 -24.83 12.46
C GLY A 63 -2.15 -25.08 11.00
N LYS A 64 -3.12 -24.35 10.50
CA LYS A 64 -3.55 -24.33 9.10
C LYS A 64 -3.51 -22.92 8.55
N VAL A 65 -3.25 -22.82 7.27
CA VAL A 65 -3.51 -21.61 6.50
C VAL A 65 -4.93 -21.66 5.96
N VAL A 66 -5.69 -20.60 6.19
CA VAL A 66 -6.98 -20.36 5.56
C VAL A 66 -6.75 -19.36 4.43
N LEU A 67 -6.76 -19.86 3.21
CA LEU A 67 -6.67 -19.04 2.00
C LEU A 67 -8.07 -18.65 1.55
N LYS A 68 -8.32 -17.35 1.37
CA LYS A 68 -9.54 -16.81 0.76
C LYS A 68 -9.20 -16.02 -0.48
N LEU A 69 -9.99 -16.21 -1.55
CA LEU A 69 -9.85 -15.50 -2.81
C LEU A 69 -11.18 -14.91 -3.24
N PHE A 70 -11.17 -13.66 -3.66
CA PHE A 70 -12.29 -12.98 -4.28
C PHE A 70 -11.90 -12.49 -5.67
N ALA A 71 -12.58 -13.00 -6.70
CA ALA A 71 -12.37 -12.57 -8.08
C ALA A 71 -13.31 -11.43 -8.43
N THR A 72 -12.82 -10.41 -9.12
CA THR A 72 -13.64 -9.29 -9.61
C THR A 72 -14.29 -9.59 -10.97
N ARG A 73 -13.88 -10.67 -11.61
CA ARG A 73 -14.41 -11.17 -12.88
C ARG A 73 -14.30 -12.70 -12.95
N TYR A 74 -14.89 -13.29 -13.96
CA TYR A 74 -14.75 -14.71 -14.25
C TYR A 74 -13.30 -15.05 -14.67
N LEU A 75 -12.69 -15.98 -13.95
CA LEU A 75 -11.32 -16.45 -14.16
C LEU A 75 -11.33 -17.98 -14.29
N PRO A 76 -11.25 -18.53 -15.50
CA PRO A 76 -11.23 -19.97 -15.71
C PRO A 76 -9.84 -20.56 -15.42
N ASN A 77 -9.81 -21.82 -14.98
CA ASN A 77 -8.62 -22.65 -14.84
C ASN A 77 -7.48 -21.96 -14.07
N VAL A 78 -7.82 -21.24 -12.99
CA VAL A 78 -6.83 -20.62 -12.09
C VAL A 78 -6.10 -21.70 -11.33
N ARG A 79 -4.78 -21.78 -11.46
CA ARG A 79 -3.94 -22.66 -10.66
C ARG A 79 -3.45 -21.92 -9.44
N ILE A 80 -3.78 -22.44 -8.26
CA ILE A 80 -3.32 -21.98 -6.96
C ILE A 80 -2.24 -22.94 -6.48
N SER A 81 -1.11 -22.43 -5.98
CA SER A 81 -0.02 -23.19 -5.40
C SER A 81 0.34 -22.62 -4.03
N ILE A 82 0.34 -23.45 -3.02
CA ILE A 82 0.84 -23.09 -1.68
C ILE A 82 2.15 -23.85 -1.46
N GLN A 83 3.18 -23.10 -1.16
CA GLN A 83 4.50 -23.62 -0.88
C GLN A 83 4.90 -23.38 0.56
N GLN A 84 5.70 -24.26 1.10
CA GLN A 84 6.36 -24.12 2.39
C GLN A 84 7.81 -24.57 2.26
N ALA A 85 8.76 -23.70 2.62
CA ALA A 85 10.18 -23.95 2.51
C ALA A 85 10.59 -24.49 1.11
N ASP A 86 10.14 -23.82 0.05
CA ASP A 86 10.41 -24.12 -1.36
C ASP A 86 9.84 -25.46 -1.89
N HIS A 87 8.96 -26.10 -1.13
CA HIS A 87 8.22 -27.30 -1.58
C HIS A 87 6.74 -26.96 -1.73
N GLU A 88 6.12 -27.38 -2.84
CA GLU A 88 4.68 -27.28 -3.01
C GLU A 88 3.99 -28.28 -2.07
N VAL A 89 3.25 -27.75 -1.08
CA VAL A 89 2.50 -28.56 -0.11
C VAL A 89 1.07 -28.76 -0.50
N TRP A 90 0.53 -27.90 -1.36
CA TRP A 90 -0.81 -27.99 -1.88
C TRP A 90 -0.96 -27.22 -3.21
N HIS A 91 -1.76 -27.76 -4.12
CA HIS A 91 -2.20 -27.02 -5.31
C HIS A 91 -3.61 -27.39 -5.69
N HIS A 92 -4.26 -26.50 -6.43
CA HIS A 92 -5.61 -26.71 -6.94
C HIS A 92 -5.81 -25.91 -8.23
N ILE A 93 -6.66 -26.43 -9.11
CA ILE A 93 -7.09 -25.71 -10.31
C ILE A 93 -8.60 -25.52 -10.21
N ILE A 94 -9.04 -24.28 -10.30
CA ILE A 94 -10.44 -23.90 -10.10
C ILE A 94 -10.82 -22.74 -11.03
N THR A 95 -12.10 -22.64 -11.31
CA THR A 95 -12.70 -21.44 -11.89
C THR A 95 -13.18 -20.53 -10.77
N LEU A 96 -12.77 -19.27 -10.79
CA LEU A 96 -13.21 -18.26 -9.85
C LEU A 96 -14.20 -17.30 -10.51
N SER A 97 -15.15 -16.80 -9.72
CA SER A 97 -16.16 -15.84 -10.18
C SER A 97 -16.47 -14.83 -9.08
N PRO A 98 -17.08 -13.66 -9.41
CA PRO A 98 -17.49 -12.68 -8.41
C PRO A 98 -18.65 -13.13 -7.50
N GLU A 99 -19.36 -14.19 -7.89
CA GLU A 99 -20.50 -14.67 -7.13
C GLU A 99 -20.12 -15.39 -5.85
N GLU A 100 -18.92 -16.02 -5.83
CA GLU A 100 -18.48 -16.86 -4.72
C GLU A 100 -17.08 -16.50 -4.25
N VAL A 101 -16.89 -16.49 -2.94
CA VAL A 101 -15.56 -16.41 -2.32
C VAL A 101 -15.00 -17.83 -2.21
N PHE A 102 -13.85 -18.07 -2.83
CA PHE A 102 -13.14 -19.33 -2.63
C PHE A 102 -12.47 -19.34 -1.26
N GLU A 103 -12.67 -20.42 -0.52
CA GLU A 103 -11.99 -20.65 0.77
C GLU A 103 -11.39 -22.05 0.81
N GLN A 104 -10.15 -22.15 1.26
CA GLN A 104 -9.45 -23.42 1.42
C GLN A 104 -8.56 -23.38 2.66
N GLN A 105 -8.64 -24.47 3.45
CA GLN A 105 -7.75 -24.69 4.57
C GLN A 105 -6.65 -25.69 4.18
N VAL A 106 -5.41 -25.32 4.41
CA VAL A 106 -4.24 -26.15 4.10
C VAL A 106 -3.38 -26.29 5.35
N PRO A 107 -3.10 -27.52 5.81
CA PRO A 107 -2.18 -27.73 6.93
C PRO A 107 -0.78 -27.20 6.60
N VAL A 108 -0.19 -26.43 7.51
CA VAL A 108 1.16 -25.91 7.39
C VAL A 108 1.87 -26.03 8.74
N THR A 109 3.18 -26.21 8.74
CA THR A 109 3.97 -26.33 9.97
C THR A 109 4.63 -25.03 10.40
N ASN A 110 4.79 -24.08 9.47
CA ASN A 110 5.41 -22.80 9.75
C ASN A 110 4.89 -21.72 8.79
N MET A 111 4.07 -20.84 9.31
CA MET A 111 3.48 -19.73 8.54
C MET A 111 4.53 -18.79 7.92
N LYS A 112 5.65 -18.56 8.60
CA LYS A 112 6.73 -17.70 8.10
C LYS A 112 7.43 -18.22 6.83
N ALA A 113 7.23 -19.49 6.51
CA ALA A 113 7.80 -20.12 5.32
C ALA A 113 6.75 -20.36 4.22
N VAL A 114 5.52 -19.89 4.41
CA VAL A 114 4.43 -20.07 3.43
C VAL A 114 4.55 -19.05 2.32
N LYS A 115 4.44 -19.52 1.06
CA LYS A 115 4.29 -18.68 -0.12
C LYS A 115 3.07 -19.15 -0.89
N VAL A 116 2.34 -18.20 -1.44
CA VAL A 116 1.17 -18.48 -2.29
C VAL A 116 1.40 -17.90 -3.67
N TRP A 117 1.24 -18.71 -4.70
CA TRP A 117 1.33 -18.29 -6.09
C TRP A 117 0.05 -18.65 -6.83
N ILE A 118 -0.47 -17.70 -7.58
CA ILE A 118 -1.71 -17.87 -8.34
C ILE A 118 -1.44 -17.56 -9.81
N TYR A 119 -1.82 -18.50 -10.66
CA TYR A 119 -1.58 -18.44 -12.09
C TYR A 119 -2.90 -18.53 -12.85
N ASN A 120 -3.00 -17.79 -13.95
CA ASN A 120 -4.11 -17.92 -14.86
C ASN A 120 -3.98 -19.17 -15.76
N GLU A 121 -4.98 -19.41 -16.60
CA GLU A 121 -5.02 -20.54 -17.55
C GLU A 121 -3.82 -20.60 -18.52
N THR A 122 -3.16 -19.47 -18.79
CA THR A 122 -1.97 -19.42 -19.66
C THR A 122 -0.66 -19.65 -18.91
N GLY A 123 -0.73 -19.91 -17.60
CA GLY A 123 0.45 -20.08 -16.74
C GLY A 123 1.13 -18.78 -16.33
N ARG A 124 0.53 -17.62 -16.62
CA ARG A 124 1.04 -16.33 -16.12
C ARG A 124 0.64 -16.14 -14.67
N LYS A 125 1.62 -15.79 -13.82
CA LYS A 125 1.36 -15.42 -12.43
C LYS A 125 0.55 -14.12 -12.38
N ILE A 126 -0.61 -14.15 -11.71
CA ILE A 126 -1.56 -13.04 -11.60
C ILE A 126 -1.66 -12.46 -10.20
N LEU A 127 -1.23 -13.23 -9.20
CA LEU A 127 -1.13 -12.78 -7.82
C LEU A 127 -0.15 -13.68 -7.06
N ASP A 128 0.52 -13.13 -6.05
CA ASP A 128 1.37 -13.89 -5.13
C ASP A 128 1.37 -13.27 -3.74
N TRP A 129 1.83 -14.03 -2.78
CA TRP A 129 2.08 -13.56 -1.43
C TRP A 129 3.21 -14.36 -0.79
N GLU A 130 4.05 -13.67 -0.07
CA GLU A 130 5.05 -14.24 0.84
C GLU A 130 5.13 -13.38 2.11
N PRO A 131 5.49 -13.96 3.25
CA PRO A 131 5.67 -13.20 4.47
C PRO A 131 6.75 -12.14 4.29
N GLU A 132 6.54 -10.97 4.88
CA GLU A 132 7.61 -10.00 4.96
C GLU A 132 8.77 -10.61 5.79
N PRO A 133 10.03 -10.41 5.35
CA PRO A 133 11.18 -10.88 6.12
C PRO A 133 11.17 -10.23 7.49
N ASP A 134 11.53 -11.01 8.51
CA ASP A 134 11.69 -10.48 9.86
C ASP A 134 12.77 -9.40 9.84
N GLY A 135 12.38 -8.18 10.10
CA GLY A 135 13.27 -7.03 10.19
C GLY A 135 12.47 -5.77 10.46
N VAL A 136 12.98 -4.95 11.33
CA VAL A 136 12.44 -3.58 11.47
C VAL A 136 12.88 -2.84 10.21
N LYS A 137 11.94 -2.48 9.33
CA LYS A 137 12.23 -1.50 8.29
C LYS A 137 12.76 -0.26 9.01
N GLU A 138 13.92 0.21 8.62
CA GLU A 138 14.47 1.44 9.13
C GLU A 138 13.43 2.53 8.84
N LEU A 139 12.82 3.03 9.91
CA LEU A 139 11.83 4.10 9.76
C LEU A 139 12.60 5.35 9.28
N PRO A 140 12.13 6.03 8.24
CA PRO A 140 12.73 7.29 7.85
C PRO A 140 12.73 8.26 9.03
N ASP A 141 13.77 9.07 9.11
CA ASP A 141 13.82 10.13 10.12
C ASP A 141 12.54 10.97 10.06
N PRO A 142 11.96 11.35 11.20
CA PRO A 142 10.80 12.23 11.18
C PRO A 142 11.16 13.57 10.52
N ALA A 143 10.19 14.14 9.81
CA ALA A 143 10.35 15.44 9.20
C ALA A 143 10.81 16.47 10.23
N LYS A 144 11.84 17.24 9.90
CA LYS A 144 12.38 18.29 10.77
C LYS A 144 11.66 19.59 10.47
N ALA A 145 11.41 20.38 11.51
CA ALA A 145 10.92 21.73 11.32
C ALA A 145 11.89 22.53 10.44
N ALA A 146 11.36 23.48 9.68
CA ALA A 146 12.18 24.40 8.92
C ALA A 146 13.19 25.11 9.83
N LEU A 147 14.40 25.32 9.33
CA LEU A 147 15.42 26.06 10.06
C LEU A 147 14.98 27.52 10.28
N ASP A 148 15.48 28.14 11.33
CA ASP A 148 15.37 29.59 11.47
C ASP A 148 15.99 30.28 10.23
N PRO A 149 15.41 31.39 9.76
CA PRO A 149 15.92 32.09 8.55
C PRO A 149 17.41 32.39 8.56
N LYS A 150 17.95 32.73 9.73
CA LYS A 150 19.38 33.00 9.93
C LYS A 150 20.30 31.79 9.76
N ASP A 151 19.73 30.58 9.89
CA ASP A 151 20.47 29.31 9.83
C ASP A 151 20.31 28.62 8.44
N VAL A 152 19.53 29.23 7.55
CA VAL A 152 19.40 28.75 6.15
C VAL A 152 20.62 29.21 5.34
N PRO A 153 21.38 28.29 4.73
CA PRO A 153 22.71 28.61 4.21
C PRO A 153 22.72 29.43 2.92
N THR A 154 21.64 29.40 2.13
CA THR A 154 21.59 30.14 0.86
C THR A 154 20.27 30.90 0.68
N ILE A 155 20.31 31.96 -0.15
CA ILE A 155 19.10 32.76 -0.47
C ILE A 155 18.09 31.91 -1.23
N GLU A 156 18.54 31.04 -2.14
CA GLU A 156 17.68 30.14 -2.89
C GLU A 156 16.92 29.18 -1.95
N GLN A 157 17.62 28.59 -0.99
CA GLN A 157 16.97 27.72 0.00
C GLN A 157 16.02 28.49 0.90
N LEU A 158 16.38 29.72 1.28
CA LEU A 158 15.50 30.59 2.06
C LEU A 158 14.21 30.89 1.29
N TYR A 159 14.33 31.23 0.01
CA TYR A 159 13.19 31.47 -0.88
C TYR A 159 12.32 30.21 -1.04
N LEU A 160 12.92 29.06 -1.35
CA LEU A 160 12.19 27.81 -1.54
C LEU A 160 11.48 27.36 -0.25
N THR A 161 12.15 27.51 0.91
CA THR A 161 11.55 27.22 2.20
C THR A 161 10.38 28.15 2.49
N GLY A 162 10.53 29.43 2.20
CA GLY A 162 9.45 30.43 2.36
C GLY A 162 8.27 30.13 1.47
N LEU A 163 8.50 29.82 0.19
CA LEU A 163 7.48 29.44 -0.77
C LEU A 163 6.73 28.18 -0.33
N HIS A 164 7.47 27.19 0.17
CA HIS A 164 6.90 25.97 0.70
C HIS A 164 5.97 26.23 1.88
N LEU A 165 6.41 27.01 2.86
CA LEU A 165 5.60 27.37 4.03
C LEU A 165 4.37 28.18 3.65
N GLU A 166 4.46 29.04 2.63
CA GLU A 166 3.30 29.77 2.10
C GLU A 166 2.27 28.82 1.49
N GLN A 167 2.72 27.89 0.64
CA GLN A 167 1.84 26.95 -0.05
C GLN A 167 1.12 26.02 0.92
N TYR A 168 1.79 25.56 1.96
CA TYR A 168 1.27 24.57 2.90
C TYR A 168 0.82 25.16 4.24
N ARG A 169 0.90 26.46 4.41
CA ARG A 169 0.44 27.18 5.61
C ARG A 169 0.94 26.56 6.92
N HIS A 170 2.20 26.16 6.95
CA HIS A 170 2.80 25.57 8.15
C HIS A 170 2.78 26.56 9.31
N ALA A 171 2.22 26.13 10.44
CA ALA A 171 2.07 26.97 11.64
C ALA A 171 3.39 27.19 12.43
N THR A 172 4.44 26.43 12.12
CA THR A 172 5.68 26.39 12.91
C THR A 172 6.66 27.53 12.60
N VAL A 173 6.62 28.07 11.39
CA VAL A 173 7.45 29.25 10.99
C VAL A 173 6.60 30.15 10.12
N SER A 174 6.56 31.43 10.47
CA SER A 174 5.81 32.41 9.68
C SER A 174 6.53 32.67 8.35
N TYR A 175 5.85 32.43 7.24
CA TYR A 175 6.28 32.78 5.88
C TYR A 175 6.77 34.23 5.80
N THR A 176 6.05 35.17 6.43
CA THR A 176 6.43 36.59 6.49
C THR A 176 7.80 36.80 7.12
N HIS A 177 8.18 35.95 8.08
CA HIS A 177 9.47 36.01 8.75
C HIS A 177 10.62 35.59 7.85
N LEU A 178 10.40 34.55 7.04
CA LEU A 178 11.38 34.08 6.04
C LEU A 178 11.60 35.10 4.95
N ARG A 179 10.52 35.67 4.42
CA ARG A 179 10.58 36.67 3.35
C ARG A 179 11.27 38.00 3.76
N ALA A 180 11.18 38.36 5.04
CA ALA A 180 11.84 39.56 5.56
C ALA A 180 13.38 39.47 5.51
N HIS A 181 13.96 38.29 5.33
CA HIS A 181 15.39 38.05 5.24
C HIS A 181 15.91 37.92 3.80
N GLU A 182 15.06 38.02 2.77
CA GLU A 182 15.44 37.99 1.34
C GLU A 182 15.99 39.34 0.85
N THR A 183 15.80 40.41 1.60
CA THR A 183 16.27 41.78 1.32
C THR A 183 17.50 42.12 2.14
#